data_32b21a316a3c78a34b233a6e107bf458
#
_entry.id   32b21a316a3c78a34b233a6e107bf458
#
_cell.length_a   1.000
_cell.length_b   1.000
_cell.length_c   1.000
_cell.angle_alpha   90.00
_cell.angle_beta   90.00
_cell.angle_gamma   90.00
#
_symmetry.space_group_name_H-M   'P 1'
#
loop_
_entity.id
_entity.type
_entity.pdbx_description
1 polymer ?
#
loop_
_entity_poly.entity_id
_entity_poly.type
_entity_poly.pdbx_seq_one_letter_code
_entity_poly.pdbx_strand_id
1 'polypeptide(L)'
;MKTNAEFIVNTEKQTVTYLQNYKGEVISGVAHYNPADNTGFDVEFGKALAFMKCEEKIRYYECMSTENTRDFLRLGKSEFFNYTGNNISLNSRYLDNTVQDITEYLNTLRTYYKNQQKMVRYVAFNYDKLKAELGDKFNYRNIKRAAYNHVVEKKYEF
;
A
#
# COMPACT_ATOMS: atom_id res chain seq x y z
N MET A 1 -6.65 -2.68 22.71
CA MET A 1 -7.03 -1.80 21.61
C MET A 1 -7.41 -2.61 20.37
N LYS A 2 -8.58 -2.36 19.84
CA LYS A 2 -9.00 -3.07 18.63
C LYS A 2 -8.16 -2.67 17.44
N THR A 3 -7.63 -3.66 16.75
CA THR A 3 -7.09 -3.41 15.43
C THR A 3 -8.28 -3.17 14.50
N ASN A 4 -8.21 -2.12 13.67
CA ASN A 4 -9.24 -1.82 12.68
C ASN A 4 -8.92 -2.49 11.34
N ALA A 5 -8.26 -3.64 11.42
CA ALA A 5 -7.84 -4.41 10.24
C ALA A 5 -8.55 -5.76 10.24
N GLU A 6 -9.12 -6.13 9.10
CA GLU A 6 -9.77 -7.43 8.97
C GLU A 6 -9.73 -7.95 7.54
N PHE A 7 -9.78 -9.28 7.42
CA PHE A 7 -9.92 -9.94 6.13
C PHE A 7 -11.33 -10.47 5.95
N ILE A 8 -11.87 -10.32 4.76
CA ILE A 8 -13.15 -10.91 4.36
C ILE A 8 -12.89 -11.84 3.19
N VAL A 9 -13.12 -13.13 3.38
CA VAL A 9 -12.93 -14.16 2.36
C VAL A 9 -14.30 -14.55 1.81
N ASN A 10 -14.50 -14.40 0.51
CA ASN A 10 -15.71 -14.82 -0.18
C ASN A 10 -15.37 -15.98 -1.11
N THR A 11 -15.72 -17.21 -0.67
CA THR A 11 -15.39 -18.41 -1.41
C THR A 11 -16.23 -18.59 -2.69
N GLU A 12 -17.45 -18.06 -2.71
CA GLU A 12 -18.31 -18.12 -3.89
C GLU A 12 -17.77 -17.26 -5.02
N LYS A 13 -17.41 -16.01 -4.70
CA LYS A 13 -16.85 -15.06 -5.68
C LYS A 13 -15.35 -15.22 -5.83
N GLN A 14 -14.72 -16.04 -5.00
CA GLN A 14 -13.28 -16.25 -4.98
C GLN A 14 -12.52 -14.95 -4.87
N THR A 15 -12.88 -14.17 -3.85
CA THR A 15 -12.24 -12.88 -3.55
C THR A 15 -11.75 -12.86 -2.10
N VAL A 16 -10.71 -12.11 -1.87
CA VAL A 16 -10.26 -11.74 -0.52
C VAL A 16 -10.20 -10.22 -0.46
N THR A 17 -10.84 -9.66 0.55
CA THR A 17 -10.82 -8.22 0.79
C THR A 17 -10.12 -7.97 2.13
N TYR A 18 -9.19 -7.03 2.14
CA TYR A 18 -8.57 -6.55 3.36
C TYR A 18 -9.06 -5.13 3.63
N LEU A 19 -9.52 -4.89 4.84
CA LEU A 19 -10.02 -3.59 5.28
C LEU A 19 -9.14 -3.05 6.39
N GLN A 20 -8.79 -1.79 6.31
CA GLN A 20 -8.01 -1.10 7.33
C GLN A 20 -8.52 0.32 7.50
N ASN A 21 -8.65 0.75 8.76
CA ASN A 21 -8.95 2.14 9.05
C ASN A 21 -7.68 2.98 8.90
N TYR A 22 -7.78 4.05 8.13
CA TYR A 22 -6.70 4.99 7.94
C TYR A 22 -7.25 6.40 8.08
N LYS A 23 -6.87 7.10 9.16
CA LYS A 23 -7.30 8.48 9.44
C LYS A 23 -8.83 8.65 9.40
N GLY A 24 -9.54 7.69 9.98
CA GLY A 24 -10.99 7.73 10.08
C GLY A 24 -11.74 7.19 8.87
N GLU A 25 -11.04 6.80 7.81
CA GLU A 25 -11.65 6.22 6.62
C GLU A 25 -11.25 4.75 6.48
N VAL A 26 -12.15 3.94 5.96
CA VAL A 26 -11.86 2.52 5.69
C VAL A 26 -11.27 2.41 4.30
N ILE A 27 -10.04 1.93 4.23
CA ILE A 27 -9.34 1.67 2.97
C ILE A 27 -9.35 0.17 2.72
N SER A 28 -9.59 -0.24 1.48
CA SER A 28 -9.67 -1.66 1.13
C SER A 28 -8.68 -2.04 0.05
N GLY A 29 -8.22 -3.27 0.11
CA GLY A 29 -7.53 -3.94 -0.99
C GLY A 29 -8.30 -5.21 -1.32
N VAL A 30 -8.47 -5.51 -2.59
CA VAL A 30 -9.22 -6.67 -3.05
C VAL A 30 -8.38 -7.50 -4.00
N ALA A 31 -8.34 -8.81 -3.76
CA ALA A 31 -7.73 -9.77 -4.64
C ALA A 31 -8.81 -10.68 -5.22
N HIS A 32 -8.81 -10.82 -6.54
CA HIS A 32 -9.70 -11.71 -7.27
C HIS A 32 -8.93 -12.89 -7.82
N TYR A 33 -9.45 -14.10 -7.64
CA TYR A 33 -8.89 -15.25 -8.33
C TYR A 33 -9.23 -15.16 -9.83
N ASN A 34 -8.21 -15.34 -10.66
CA ASN A 34 -8.39 -15.41 -12.11
C ASN A 34 -8.34 -16.89 -12.52
N PRO A 35 -9.48 -17.46 -13.02
CA PRO A 35 -9.49 -18.86 -13.44
C PRO A 35 -8.46 -19.20 -14.51
N ALA A 36 -8.01 -18.22 -15.30
CA ALA A 36 -7.00 -18.44 -16.33
C ALA A 36 -5.61 -18.75 -15.76
N ASP A 37 -5.38 -18.45 -14.49
CA ASP A 37 -4.08 -18.66 -13.85
C ASP A 37 -3.80 -20.13 -13.45
N ASN A 38 -4.81 -20.99 -13.49
CA ASN A 38 -4.71 -22.43 -13.16
C ASN A 38 -4.12 -22.73 -11.77
N THR A 39 -4.15 -21.77 -10.85
CA THR A 39 -3.57 -21.94 -9.52
C THR A 39 -4.59 -22.39 -8.47
N GLY A 40 -5.87 -22.34 -8.80
CA GLY A 40 -6.92 -22.51 -7.81
C GLY A 40 -7.04 -21.28 -6.91
N PHE A 41 -8.13 -21.23 -6.15
CA PHE A 41 -8.34 -20.13 -5.21
C PHE A 41 -7.52 -20.42 -3.94
N ASP A 42 -6.44 -19.66 -3.76
CA ASP A 42 -5.55 -19.78 -2.61
C ASP A 42 -5.79 -18.59 -1.68
N VAL A 43 -6.34 -18.88 -0.49
CA VAL A 43 -6.74 -17.83 0.46
C VAL A 43 -5.54 -17.06 0.98
N GLU A 44 -4.43 -17.72 1.30
CA GLU A 44 -3.25 -17.02 1.82
C GLU A 44 -2.61 -16.10 0.78
N PHE A 45 -2.57 -16.55 -0.46
CA PHE A 45 -2.11 -15.73 -1.57
C PHE A 45 -3.04 -14.52 -1.78
N GLY A 46 -4.35 -14.76 -1.74
CA GLY A 46 -5.35 -13.69 -1.83
C GLY A 46 -5.22 -12.68 -0.69
N LYS A 47 -4.98 -13.16 0.54
CA LYS A 47 -4.74 -12.28 1.68
C LYS A 47 -3.51 -11.41 1.48
N ALA A 48 -2.42 -11.99 0.99
CA ALA A 48 -1.19 -11.24 0.73
C ALA A 48 -1.43 -10.12 -0.28
N LEU A 49 -2.07 -10.43 -1.40
CA LEU A 49 -2.36 -9.44 -2.43
C LEU A 49 -3.33 -8.36 -1.93
N ALA A 50 -4.39 -8.74 -1.24
CA ALA A 50 -5.37 -7.80 -0.72
C ALA A 50 -4.73 -6.84 0.29
N PHE A 51 -3.95 -7.38 1.21
CA PHE A 51 -3.21 -6.61 2.21
C PHE A 51 -2.25 -5.62 1.54
N MET A 52 -1.44 -6.09 0.60
CA MET A 52 -0.43 -5.27 -0.05
C MET A 52 -1.05 -4.20 -0.97
N LYS A 53 -2.18 -4.51 -1.61
CA LYS A 53 -2.91 -3.52 -2.40
C LYS A 53 -3.52 -2.43 -1.52
N CYS A 54 -3.98 -2.78 -0.33
CA CYS A 54 -4.47 -1.80 0.65
C CYS A 54 -3.32 -0.88 1.10
N GLU A 55 -2.17 -1.46 1.42
CA GLU A 55 -0.98 -0.69 1.81
C GLU A 55 -0.53 0.25 0.68
N GLU A 56 -0.63 -0.19 -0.57
CA GLU A 56 -0.31 0.65 -1.73
C GLU A 56 -1.19 1.90 -1.78
N LYS A 57 -2.49 1.74 -1.54
CA LYS A 57 -3.43 2.87 -1.50
C LYS A 57 -3.10 3.83 -0.35
N ILE A 58 -2.79 3.29 0.82
CA ILE A 58 -2.45 4.11 1.99
C ILE A 58 -1.18 4.91 1.70
N ARG A 59 -0.17 4.30 1.11
CA ARG A 59 1.06 5.00 0.75
C ARG A 59 0.81 6.07 -0.31
N TYR A 60 -0.09 5.82 -1.24
CA TYR A 60 -0.48 6.82 -2.23
C TYR A 60 -1.14 8.04 -1.57
N TYR A 61 -2.09 7.80 -0.65
CA TYR A 61 -2.76 8.89 0.07
C TYR A 61 -1.78 9.69 0.94
N GLU A 62 -0.82 9.00 1.55
CA GLU A 62 0.23 9.64 2.33
C GLU A 62 1.08 10.58 1.45
N CYS A 63 1.46 10.14 0.26
CA CYS A 63 2.20 10.98 -0.70
C CYS A 63 1.36 12.19 -1.12
N MET A 64 0.10 11.96 -1.46
CA MET A 64 -0.79 13.00 -1.95
C MET A 64 -1.06 14.07 -0.88
N SER A 65 -1.37 13.65 0.34
CA SER A 65 -1.64 14.59 1.44
C SER A 65 -0.39 15.36 1.85
N THR A 66 0.77 14.74 1.77
CA THR A 66 2.06 15.40 2.06
C THR A 66 2.41 16.41 0.99
N GLU A 67 2.17 16.09 -0.28
CA GLU A 67 2.35 17.04 -1.39
C GLU A 67 1.42 18.24 -1.24
N ASN A 68 0.16 18.00 -0.88
CA ASN A 68 -0.79 19.07 -0.62
C ASN A 68 -0.34 19.96 0.55
N THR A 69 0.19 19.37 1.59
CA THR A 69 0.71 20.11 2.75
C THR A 69 1.90 20.98 2.36
N ARG A 70 2.82 20.46 1.55
CA ARG A 70 3.93 21.25 1.02
C ARG A 70 3.42 22.44 0.23
N ASP A 71 2.47 22.22 -0.65
CA ASP A 71 1.93 23.29 -1.49
C ASP A 71 1.14 24.32 -0.67
N PHE A 72 0.41 23.86 0.34
CA PHE A 72 -0.28 24.73 1.29
C PHE A 72 0.70 25.67 2.01
N LEU A 73 1.83 25.13 2.49
CA LEU A 73 2.83 25.92 3.20
C LEU A 73 3.58 26.87 2.25
N ARG A 74 3.78 26.45 1.01
CA ARG A 74 4.48 27.25 0.01
C ARG A 74 3.64 28.42 -0.49
N LEU A 75 2.36 28.18 -0.77
CA LEU A 75 1.46 29.18 -1.36
C LEU A 75 0.74 30.06 -0.33
N GLY A 76 0.54 29.52 0.87
CA GLY A 76 -0.32 30.13 1.87
C GLY A 76 -1.76 29.68 1.74
N LYS A 77 -2.52 29.84 2.83
CA LYS A 77 -3.86 29.29 2.94
C LYS A 77 -4.82 29.74 1.85
N SER A 78 -4.89 31.05 1.61
CA SER A 78 -5.86 31.62 0.67
C SER A 78 -5.59 31.17 -0.76
N GLU A 79 -4.33 31.27 -1.21
CA GLU A 79 -3.98 30.87 -2.57
C GLU A 79 -4.15 29.38 -2.77
N PHE A 80 -3.75 28.57 -1.78
CA PHE A 80 -3.88 27.13 -1.90
C PHE A 80 -5.34 26.72 -2.10
N PHE A 81 -6.26 27.25 -1.30
CA PHE A 81 -7.67 26.89 -1.40
C PHE A 81 -8.36 27.52 -2.60
N ASN A 82 -7.90 28.67 -3.09
CA ASN A 82 -8.39 29.22 -4.36
C ASN A 82 -8.05 28.31 -5.54
N TYR A 83 -6.89 27.66 -5.48
CA TYR A 83 -6.40 26.78 -6.53
C TYR A 83 -7.06 25.42 -6.52
N THR A 84 -7.23 24.84 -5.32
CA THR A 84 -7.56 23.43 -5.15
C THR A 84 -8.96 23.18 -4.60
N GLY A 85 -9.63 24.20 -4.07
CA GLY A 85 -10.90 24.05 -3.36
C GLY A 85 -10.68 23.67 -1.90
N ASN A 86 -11.78 23.56 -1.16
CA ASN A 86 -11.74 23.41 0.30
C ASN A 86 -11.69 21.96 0.79
N ASN A 87 -11.78 20.97 -0.11
CA ASN A 87 -11.87 19.56 0.26
C ASN A 87 -10.56 18.79 0.07
N ILE A 88 -9.44 19.50 0.14
CA ILE A 88 -8.13 18.89 -0.05
C ILE A 88 -7.58 18.42 1.30
N SER A 89 -7.21 17.14 1.35
CA SER A 89 -6.61 16.55 2.53
C SER A 89 -5.18 17.03 2.72
N LEU A 90 -4.90 17.53 3.92
CA LEU A 90 -3.54 17.90 4.34
C LEU A 90 -3.03 16.84 5.31
N ASN A 91 -1.72 16.67 5.37
CA ASN A 91 -1.10 15.79 6.34
C ASN A 91 -0.69 16.63 7.56
N SER A 92 -1.51 16.59 8.61
CA SER A 92 -1.31 17.38 9.83
C SER A 92 0.04 17.10 10.49
N ARG A 93 0.60 15.92 10.26
CA ARG A 93 1.90 15.53 10.80
C ARG A 93 3.02 16.47 10.35
N TYR A 94 2.89 17.08 9.18
CA TYR A 94 3.93 17.92 8.59
C TYR A 94 3.62 19.41 8.57
N LEU A 95 2.53 19.84 9.19
CA LEU A 95 2.12 21.25 9.16
C LEU A 95 3.12 22.20 9.81
N ASP A 96 3.90 21.72 10.78
CA ASP A 96 4.91 22.52 11.47
C ASP A 96 6.31 22.41 10.85
N ASN A 97 6.43 21.70 9.73
CA ASN A 97 7.70 21.52 9.06
C ASN A 97 7.93 22.58 7.99
N THR A 98 9.19 22.76 7.58
CA THR A 98 9.52 23.66 6.47
C THR A 98 9.18 23.00 5.13
N VAL A 99 9.02 23.82 4.10
CA VAL A 99 8.78 23.31 2.73
C VAL A 99 9.91 22.40 2.29
N GLN A 100 11.16 22.71 2.64
CA GLN A 100 12.31 21.89 2.29
C GLN A 100 12.25 20.53 2.98
N ASP A 101 11.96 20.51 4.28
CA ASP A 101 11.86 19.25 5.04
C ASP A 101 10.74 18.38 4.48
N ILE A 102 9.59 18.97 4.16
CA ILE A 102 8.47 18.21 3.58
C ILE A 102 8.85 17.64 2.22
N THR A 103 9.60 18.39 1.42
CA THR A 103 10.07 17.90 0.12
C THR A 103 10.94 16.68 0.27
N GLU A 104 11.82 16.66 1.26
CA GLU A 104 12.65 15.50 1.56
C GLU A 104 11.83 14.29 2.01
N TYR A 105 10.86 14.49 2.91
CA TYR A 105 9.96 13.44 3.36
C TYR A 105 9.12 12.90 2.20
N LEU A 106 8.65 13.77 1.33
CA LEU A 106 7.85 13.39 0.18
C LEU A 106 8.65 12.47 -0.76
N ASN A 107 9.91 12.76 -0.98
CA ASN A 107 10.76 11.90 -1.79
C ASN A 107 10.91 10.50 -1.18
N THR A 108 11.05 10.41 0.14
CA THR A 108 11.09 9.14 0.85
C THR A 108 9.77 8.39 0.72
N LEU A 109 8.65 9.08 0.91
CA LEU A 109 7.32 8.49 0.80
C LEU A 109 7.04 7.98 -0.62
N ARG A 110 7.48 8.73 -1.63
CA ARG A 110 7.35 8.31 -3.03
C ARG A 110 8.15 7.04 -3.32
N THR A 111 9.33 6.91 -2.73
CA THR A 111 10.13 5.70 -2.84
C THR A 111 9.41 4.51 -2.22
N TYR A 112 8.83 4.68 -1.04
CA TYR A 112 8.04 3.63 -0.38
C TYR A 112 6.85 3.22 -1.24
N TYR A 113 6.16 4.18 -1.83
CA TYR A 113 5.03 3.90 -2.70
C TYR A 113 5.45 3.09 -3.94
N LYS A 114 6.52 3.49 -4.60
CA LYS A 114 7.04 2.77 -5.76
C LYS A 114 7.47 1.35 -5.40
N ASN A 115 8.13 1.19 -4.26
CA ASN A 115 8.52 -0.15 -3.79
C ASN A 115 7.30 -1.02 -3.51
N GLN A 116 6.25 -0.44 -2.91
CA GLN A 116 5.02 -1.16 -2.66
C GLN A 116 4.36 -1.64 -3.96
N GLN A 117 4.34 -0.80 -4.99
CA GLN A 117 3.83 -1.18 -6.31
C GLN A 117 4.61 -2.35 -6.90
N LYS A 118 5.93 -2.31 -6.79
CA LYS A 118 6.80 -3.40 -7.27
C LYS A 118 6.56 -4.68 -6.50
N MET A 119 6.35 -4.60 -5.19
CA MET A 119 6.06 -5.75 -4.33
C MET A 119 4.74 -6.42 -4.73
N VAL A 120 3.69 -5.63 -4.93
CA VAL A 120 2.40 -6.15 -5.39
C VAL A 120 2.55 -6.89 -6.72
N ARG A 121 3.26 -6.28 -7.66
CA ARG A 121 3.49 -6.88 -8.97
C ARG A 121 4.30 -8.17 -8.86
N TYR A 122 5.34 -8.16 -8.05
CA TYR A 122 6.16 -9.34 -7.83
C TYR A 122 5.33 -10.52 -7.32
N VAL A 123 4.52 -10.29 -6.28
CA VAL A 123 3.64 -11.33 -5.73
C VAL A 123 2.63 -11.81 -6.77
N ALA A 124 2.01 -10.88 -7.48
CA ALA A 124 0.98 -11.22 -8.47
C ALA A 124 1.48 -12.15 -9.57
N PHE A 125 2.75 -12.03 -9.94
CA PHE A 125 3.33 -12.82 -11.05
C PHE A 125 4.28 -13.93 -10.63
N ASN A 126 4.39 -14.25 -9.34
CA ASN A 126 5.34 -15.25 -8.85
C ASN A 126 4.71 -16.26 -7.89
N TYR A 127 3.48 -16.66 -8.15
CA TYR A 127 2.76 -17.58 -7.28
C TYR A 127 3.54 -18.90 -7.10
N ASP A 128 3.92 -19.54 -8.21
CA ASP A 128 4.59 -20.85 -8.17
C ASP A 128 5.93 -20.78 -7.46
N LYS A 129 6.70 -19.74 -7.73
CA LYS A 129 7.99 -19.51 -7.12
C LYS A 129 7.86 -19.33 -5.60
N LEU A 130 6.91 -18.50 -5.17
CA LEU A 130 6.64 -18.24 -3.75
C LEU A 130 6.16 -19.50 -3.05
N LYS A 131 5.29 -20.26 -3.70
CA LYS A 131 4.78 -21.52 -3.16
C LYS A 131 5.91 -22.53 -2.95
N ALA A 132 6.83 -22.63 -3.92
CA ALA A 132 7.97 -23.52 -3.83
C ALA A 132 8.96 -23.09 -2.74
N GLU A 133 9.24 -21.79 -2.64
CA GLU A 133 10.19 -21.27 -1.66
C GLU A 133 9.68 -21.35 -0.22
N LEU A 134 8.40 -21.06 0.00
CA LEU A 134 7.84 -20.97 1.34
C LEU A 134 7.27 -22.32 1.83
N GLY A 135 6.86 -23.20 0.92
CA GLY A 135 6.33 -24.51 1.27
C GLY A 135 5.19 -24.43 2.28
N ASP A 136 5.34 -25.08 3.43
CA ASP A 136 4.35 -25.09 4.50
C ASP A 136 4.24 -23.75 5.25
N LYS A 137 5.16 -22.83 4.99
CA LYS A 137 5.15 -21.47 5.54
C LYS A 137 4.52 -20.46 4.57
N PHE A 138 3.77 -20.93 3.59
CA PHE A 138 3.10 -20.10 2.61
C PHE A 138 1.86 -19.45 3.23
N ASN A 139 2.06 -18.30 3.84
CA ASN A 139 1.00 -17.49 4.42
C ASN A 139 1.22 -16.02 4.03
N TYR A 140 0.19 -15.18 4.22
CA TYR A 140 0.24 -13.82 3.71
C TYR A 140 1.40 -12.99 4.30
N ARG A 141 1.76 -13.22 5.54
CA ARG A 141 2.87 -12.49 6.18
C ARG A 141 4.22 -12.87 5.58
N ASN A 142 4.44 -14.14 5.36
CA ASN A 142 5.69 -14.64 4.78
C ASN A 142 5.79 -14.29 3.30
N ILE A 143 4.66 -14.29 2.58
CA ILE A 143 4.61 -13.83 1.18
C ILE A 143 5.02 -12.36 1.10
N LYS A 144 4.47 -11.53 1.97
CA LYS A 144 4.82 -10.10 2.03
C LYS A 144 6.30 -9.92 2.33
N ARG A 145 6.83 -10.66 3.29
CA ARG A 145 8.26 -10.59 3.65
C ARG A 145 9.15 -10.99 2.48
N ALA A 146 8.79 -12.05 1.77
CA ALA A 146 9.53 -12.48 0.58
C ALA A 146 9.54 -11.40 -0.50
N ALA A 147 8.41 -10.75 -0.73
CA ALA A 147 8.31 -9.65 -1.68
C ALA A 147 9.18 -8.46 -1.26
N TYR A 148 9.16 -8.10 0.02
CA TYR A 148 9.99 -7.04 0.56
C TYR A 148 11.48 -7.36 0.34
N ASN A 149 11.91 -8.57 0.69
CA ASN A 149 13.29 -8.98 0.51
C ASN A 149 13.72 -8.93 -0.95
N HIS A 150 12.83 -9.33 -1.86
CA HIS A 150 13.13 -9.31 -3.28
C HIS A 150 13.25 -7.88 -3.83
N VAL A 151 12.32 -7.00 -3.47
CA VAL A 151 12.22 -5.65 -4.06
C VAL A 151 13.15 -4.66 -3.37
N VAL A 152 13.23 -4.71 -2.04
CA VAL A 152 13.93 -3.69 -1.25
C VAL A 152 15.34 -4.16 -0.87
N GLU A 153 15.45 -5.35 -0.27
CA GLU A 153 16.73 -5.86 0.24
C GLU A 153 17.68 -6.31 -0.85
N LYS A 154 17.14 -6.85 -1.94
CA LYS A 154 17.96 -7.38 -3.03
C LYS A 154 18.85 -6.34 -3.71
N LYS A 155 18.54 -5.06 -3.55
CA LYS A 155 19.40 -3.98 -4.06
C LYS A 155 20.82 -4.04 -3.50
N TYR A 156 20.98 -4.66 -2.35
CA TYR A 156 22.23 -4.69 -1.61
C TYR A 156 22.91 -6.06 -1.66
N GLU A 157 22.34 -6.98 -2.42
CA GLU A 157 22.92 -8.30 -2.66
C GLU A 157 23.68 -8.28 -3.99
N PHE A 158 24.97 -8.44 -3.89
CA PHE A 158 25.83 -8.53 -5.07
C PHE A 158 26.71 -9.75 -5.00
#